data_e03f28a6b3e101d87f6b29e48947727e
#
_entry.id   e03f28a6b3e101d87f6b29e48947727e
#
_cell.length_a   1.000
_cell.length_b   1.000
_cell.length_c   1.000
_cell.angle_alpha   90.00
_cell.angle_beta   90.00
_cell.angle_gamma   90.00
#
_symmetry.space_group_name_H-M   'P 1'
#
loop_
_entity.id
_entity.type
_entity.pdbx_description
1 polymer ?
#
loop_
_entity_poly.entity_id
_entity_poly.type
_entity_poly.pdbx_seq_one_letter_code
_entity_poly.pdbx_strand_id
1 'polypeptide(L)'
;MQKKKAIMIGAGLSNMAAAVYLIQEGKWSGDQITFYALDNYGSNDGSPTQDVKDDYWNKNHPMENQKGYIARGGRMLNYRTYVDLMDLLDRVPSMTEPCLTAAEDTRQFDAAHPTYDKARLLTGGQGIVDGGKLGLNNKSRKLLTQLIMMPDSQEEKLDNITIADYFKDNTEFFESNFWFMWETTFAFRTRSSAQELRRYMHQMIYEFTQIEHLVGVNRTRYNQYESIMKPLINYLEKEGCHIVLNRRVVDWKFKDSKMQDEITV
;
A
#
# COMPACT_ATOMS: atom_id res chain seq x y z
N MET A 1 17.50 -25.93 -24.95
CA MET A 1 16.76 -25.93 -23.68
C MET A 1 15.60 -24.96 -23.81
N GLN A 2 14.39 -25.39 -23.46
CA GLN A 2 13.22 -24.55 -23.49
C GLN A 2 13.41 -23.45 -22.41
N LYS A 3 13.28 -22.17 -22.78
CA LYS A 3 13.36 -21.07 -21.84
C LYS A 3 12.23 -21.21 -20.80
N LYS A 4 12.55 -21.07 -19.52
CA LYS A 4 11.53 -21.00 -18.45
C LYS A 4 10.58 -19.83 -18.72
N LYS A 5 9.30 -19.98 -18.36
CA LYS A 5 8.29 -18.94 -18.44
C LYS A 5 7.71 -18.68 -17.06
N ALA A 6 7.45 -17.42 -16.75
CA ALA A 6 6.73 -17.02 -15.55
C ALA A 6 5.33 -16.54 -15.96
N ILE A 7 4.32 -17.06 -15.27
CA ILE A 7 2.94 -16.62 -15.43
C ILE A 7 2.52 -15.95 -14.13
N MET A 8 2.13 -14.69 -14.23
CA MET A 8 1.72 -13.85 -13.12
C MET A 8 0.20 -13.75 -13.12
N ILE A 9 -0.43 -14.27 -12.09
CA ILE A 9 -1.89 -14.20 -11.90
C ILE A 9 -2.21 -12.87 -11.20
N GLY A 10 -2.79 -11.94 -11.96
CA GLY A 10 -2.99 -10.55 -11.55
C GLY A 10 -1.79 -9.66 -11.84
N ALA A 11 -2.04 -8.38 -12.02
CA ALA A 11 -1.04 -7.36 -12.31
C ALA A 11 -0.97 -6.31 -11.19
N GLY A 12 -0.98 -6.76 -9.94
CA GLY A 12 -0.79 -5.92 -8.76
C GLY A 12 0.69 -5.72 -8.41
N LEU A 13 0.94 -4.88 -7.41
CA LEU A 13 2.29 -4.48 -6.99
C LEU A 13 3.24 -5.67 -6.75
N SER A 14 2.78 -6.71 -6.06
CA SER A 14 3.63 -7.86 -5.72
C SER A 14 4.12 -8.61 -6.95
N ASN A 15 3.24 -8.85 -7.93
CA ASN A 15 3.63 -9.52 -9.17
C ASN A 15 4.51 -8.64 -10.06
N MET A 16 4.27 -7.33 -10.09
CA MET A 16 5.15 -6.39 -10.80
C MET A 16 6.53 -6.33 -10.16
N ALA A 17 6.61 -6.29 -8.83
CA ALA A 17 7.87 -6.38 -8.09
C ALA A 17 8.62 -7.68 -8.45
N ALA A 18 7.95 -8.82 -8.36
CA ALA A 18 8.54 -10.11 -8.72
C ALA A 18 9.10 -10.11 -10.15
N ALA A 19 8.41 -9.51 -11.11
CA ALA A 19 8.89 -9.40 -12.48
C ALA A 19 10.13 -8.51 -12.61
N VAL A 20 10.17 -7.37 -11.92
CA VAL A 20 11.36 -6.49 -11.88
C VAL A 20 12.58 -7.26 -11.36
N TYR A 21 12.44 -7.98 -10.24
CA TYR A 21 13.54 -8.77 -9.67
C TYR A 21 13.95 -9.95 -10.58
N LEU A 22 12.99 -10.64 -11.22
CA LEU A 22 13.30 -11.69 -12.19
C LEU A 22 14.14 -11.16 -13.34
N ILE A 23 13.83 -9.97 -13.85
CA ILE A 23 14.58 -9.35 -14.94
C ILE A 23 15.97 -8.91 -14.47
N GLN A 24 16.04 -8.11 -13.39
CA GLN A 24 17.29 -7.47 -13.00
C GLN A 24 18.25 -8.42 -12.29
N GLU A 25 17.76 -9.26 -11.39
CA GLU A 25 18.60 -10.19 -10.61
C GLU A 25 18.59 -11.60 -11.19
N GLY A 26 17.40 -12.10 -11.57
CA GLY A 26 17.23 -13.42 -12.16
C GLY A 26 17.73 -13.54 -13.60
N LYS A 27 18.08 -12.41 -14.25
CA LYS A 27 18.53 -12.34 -15.66
C LYS A 27 17.53 -12.94 -16.65
N TRP A 28 16.25 -12.81 -16.34
CA TRP A 28 15.18 -13.18 -17.24
C TRP A 28 14.96 -12.08 -18.29
N SER A 29 14.56 -12.49 -19.48
CA SER A 29 14.06 -11.54 -20.48
C SER A 29 12.58 -11.30 -20.25
N GLY A 30 12.10 -10.07 -20.49
CA GLY A 30 10.69 -9.72 -20.30
C GLY A 30 9.73 -10.60 -21.10
N ASP A 31 10.15 -11.07 -22.30
CA ASP A 31 9.37 -12.00 -23.14
C ASP A 31 9.06 -13.35 -22.47
N GLN A 32 9.73 -13.67 -21.39
CA GLN A 32 9.48 -14.86 -20.58
C GLN A 32 8.39 -14.66 -19.53
N ILE A 33 7.92 -13.43 -19.33
CA ILE A 33 7.01 -13.04 -18.25
C ILE A 33 5.67 -12.61 -18.83
N THR A 34 4.60 -13.28 -18.41
CA THR A 34 3.24 -12.96 -18.86
C THR A 34 2.35 -12.70 -17.65
N PHE A 35 1.66 -11.57 -17.65
CA PHE A 35 0.64 -11.24 -16.66
C PHE A 35 -0.75 -11.50 -17.24
N TYR A 36 -1.60 -12.16 -16.47
CA TYR A 36 -3.04 -12.24 -16.76
C TYR A 36 -3.78 -11.40 -15.71
N ALA A 37 -4.50 -10.39 -16.15
CA ALA A 37 -5.27 -9.52 -15.29
C ALA A 37 -6.74 -9.44 -15.69
N LEU A 38 -7.62 -9.41 -14.71
CA LEU A 38 -9.07 -9.36 -14.93
C LEU A 38 -9.48 -8.05 -15.59
N ASP A 39 -8.93 -6.97 -15.07
CA ASP A 39 -9.18 -5.61 -15.55
C ASP A 39 -7.88 -4.94 -15.98
N ASN A 40 -7.79 -3.65 -15.74
CA ASN A 40 -6.59 -2.88 -15.97
C ASN A 40 -5.45 -3.30 -15.04
N TYR A 41 -4.23 -3.27 -15.52
CA TYR A 41 -3.06 -3.53 -14.69
C TYR A 41 -2.68 -2.27 -13.87
N GLY A 42 -2.01 -2.49 -12.76
CA GLY A 42 -1.56 -1.41 -11.89
C GLY A 42 -2.66 -0.82 -11.00
N SER A 43 -3.82 -1.48 -10.90
CA SER A 43 -4.87 -1.07 -9.95
C SER A 43 -4.52 -1.49 -8.52
N ASN A 44 -3.53 -0.83 -7.94
CA ASN A 44 -3.18 -1.06 -6.55
C ASN A 44 -4.20 -0.41 -5.64
N ASP A 45 -4.60 -1.11 -4.57
CA ASP A 45 -5.59 -0.65 -3.60
C ASP A 45 -6.93 -0.23 -4.24
N GLY A 46 -7.30 -0.86 -5.35
CA GLY A 46 -8.51 -0.53 -6.09
C GLY A 46 -8.48 0.83 -6.75
N SER A 47 -7.29 1.39 -7.01
CA SER A 47 -7.16 2.55 -7.91
C SER A 47 -7.28 2.07 -9.35
N PRO A 48 -8.39 2.31 -10.06
CA PRO A 48 -8.48 1.98 -11.46
C PRO A 48 -7.50 2.85 -12.25
N THR A 49 -6.89 2.25 -13.24
CA THR A 49 -5.73 2.80 -13.93
C THR A 49 -6.07 3.40 -15.27
N GLN A 50 -7.31 3.37 -15.67
CA GLN A 50 -7.71 3.84 -16.99
C GLN A 50 -9.04 4.55 -16.98
N ASP A 51 -9.36 5.09 -18.15
CA ASP A 51 -10.64 5.66 -18.50
C ASP A 51 -11.75 4.87 -17.82
N VAL A 52 -12.32 5.46 -16.79
CA VAL A 52 -13.42 4.85 -16.07
C VAL A 52 -14.59 4.83 -17.06
N LYS A 53 -14.68 3.74 -17.78
CA LYS A 53 -15.95 3.33 -18.41
C LYS A 53 -16.80 2.71 -17.32
N ASP A 54 -17.02 3.46 -16.25
CA ASP A 54 -18.02 3.09 -15.28
C ASP A 54 -19.35 3.52 -15.85
N ASP A 55 -20.13 2.55 -16.30
CA ASP A 55 -21.49 2.78 -16.79
C ASP A 55 -22.37 3.48 -15.77
N TYR A 56 -22.12 3.26 -14.48
CA TYR A 56 -22.81 3.96 -13.41
C TYR A 56 -22.43 5.44 -13.34
N TRP A 57 -21.14 5.76 -13.40
CA TRP A 57 -20.66 7.13 -13.40
C TRP A 57 -21.10 7.87 -14.65
N ASN A 58 -20.96 7.26 -15.82
CA ASN A 58 -21.35 7.86 -17.10
C ASN A 58 -22.85 8.09 -17.22
N LYS A 59 -23.69 7.24 -16.65
CA LYS A 59 -25.15 7.43 -16.61
C LYS A 59 -25.59 8.62 -15.75
N ASN A 60 -24.88 8.87 -14.66
CA ASN A 60 -25.25 9.91 -13.69
C ASN A 60 -24.48 11.23 -13.90
N HIS A 61 -23.40 11.20 -14.69
CA HIS A 61 -22.55 12.35 -14.99
C HIS A 61 -22.22 12.36 -16.48
N PRO A 62 -23.18 12.71 -17.35
CA PRO A 62 -23.03 12.65 -18.81
C PRO A 62 -22.09 13.71 -19.40
N MET A 63 -21.22 14.28 -18.61
CA MET A 63 -20.15 15.17 -19.08
C MET A 63 -19.13 14.33 -19.84
N GLU A 64 -19.28 14.42 -21.10
CA GLU A 64 -18.57 13.86 -22.24
C GLU A 64 -17.09 13.53 -22.01
N ASN A 65 -16.68 12.30 -22.36
CA ASN A 65 -15.27 11.93 -22.64
C ASN A 65 -14.25 12.27 -21.54
N GLN A 66 -14.62 12.22 -20.29
CA GLN A 66 -13.64 12.35 -19.22
C GLN A 66 -12.76 11.12 -19.18
N LYS A 67 -11.63 11.22 -19.85
CA LYS A 67 -10.50 10.32 -19.66
C LYS A 67 -9.93 10.60 -18.29
N GLY A 68 -10.04 9.67 -17.37
CA GLY A 68 -9.54 9.84 -16.03
C GLY A 68 -9.56 8.56 -15.24
N TYR A 69 -9.04 8.62 -14.04
CA TYR A 69 -9.05 7.51 -13.10
C TYR A 69 -9.45 8.05 -11.70
N ILE A 70 -9.97 7.16 -10.87
CA ILE A 70 -10.30 7.52 -9.49
C ILE A 70 -8.99 7.55 -8.69
N ALA A 71 -8.50 8.76 -8.39
CA ALA A 71 -7.32 8.93 -7.57
C ALA A 71 -7.63 8.54 -6.12
N ARG A 72 -6.79 7.68 -5.55
CA ARG A 72 -6.88 7.29 -4.13
C ARG A 72 -5.91 8.04 -3.22
N GLY A 73 -5.36 9.12 -3.71
CA GLY A 73 -4.37 9.91 -2.99
C GLY A 73 -2.97 9.35 -3.05
N GLY A 74 -2.04 10.05 -2.42
CA GLY A 74 -0.65 9.63 -2.27
C GLY A 74 -0.48 8.55 -1.22
N ARG A 75 0.69 7.94 -1.20
CA ARG A 75 1.09 7.01 -0.15
C ARG A 75 1.89 7.75 0.92
N MET A 76 1.54 7.53 2.17
CA MET A 76 2.44 7.84 3.28
C MET A 76 3.52 6.76 3.36
N LEU A 77 4.76 7.17 3.49
CA LEU A 77 5.92 6.31 3.53
C LEU A 77 6.75 6.58 4.78
N ASN A 78 7.44 5.56 5.24
CA ASN A 78 8.54 5.70 6.16
C ASN A 78 9.74 4.97 5.55
N TYR A 79 10.78 5.68 5.16
CA TYR A 79 11.93 5.09 4.47
C TYR A 79 12.68 4.04 5.31
N ARG A 80 12.53 4.09 6.65
CA ARG A 80 13.16 3.12 7.55
C ARG A 80 12.42 1.79 7.63
N THR A 81 11.12 1.80 7.35
CA THR A 81 10.26 0.61 7.46
C THR A 81 9.72 0.10 6.12
N TYR A 82 9.76 0.92 5.08
CA TYR A 82 9.36 0.56 3.71
C TYR A 82 10.56 0.22 2.82
N VAL A 83 11.54 -0.51 3.39
CA VAL A 83 12.82 -0.78 2.73
C VAL A 83 12.64 -1.47 1.39
N ASP A 84 11.82 -2.53 1.35
CA ASP A 84 11.60 -3.31 0.12
C ASP A 84 10.90 -2.48 -0.97
N LEU A 85 9.94 -1.62 -0.59
CA LEU A 85 9.29 -0.74 -1.55
C LEU A 85 10.28 0.28 -2.12
N MET A 86 11.11 0.85 -1.27
CA MET A 86 12.12 1.84 -1.70
C MET A 86 13.18 1.18 -2.58
N ASP A 87 13.65 -0.03 -2.26
CA ASP A 87 14.56 -0.79 -3.13
C ASP A 87 13.91 -1.07 -4.50
N LEU A 88 12.65 -1.47 -4.52
CA LEU A 88 11.91 -1.67 -5.77
C LEU A 88 11.84 -0.38 -6.61
N LEU A 89 11.51 0.75 -5.97
CA LEU A 89 11.41 2.05 -6.65
C LEU A 89 12.78 2.62 -7.07
N ASP A 90 13.86 2.24 -6.42
CA ASP A 90 15.23 2.56 -6.85
C ASP A 90 15.66 1.80 -8.12
N ARG A 91 14.89 0.78 -8.52
CA ARG A 91 15.18 -0.06 -9.69
C ARG A 91 14.49 0.40 -10.97
N VAL A 92 13.54 1.31 -10.89
CA VAL A 92 12.74 1.75 -12.02
C VAL A 92 12.81 3.27 -12.20
N PRO A 93 12.80 3.77 -13.47
CA PRO A 93 12.82 5.21 -13.72
C PRO A 93 11.56 5.90 -13.16
N SER A 94 11.71 7.15 -12.72
CA SER A 94 10.57 8.01 -12.42
C SER A 94 9.69 8.22 -13.65
N MET A 95 8.41 8.45 -13.42
CA MET A 95 7.46 8.75 -14.48
C MET A 95 7.73 10.12 -15.12
N THR A 96 8.12 11.11 -14.33
CA THR A 96 8.26 12.51 -14.74
C THR A 96 9.68 12.95 -14.96
N GLU A 97 10.64 12.32 -14.27
CA GLU A 97 12.06 12.64 -14.33
C GLU A 97 12.87 11.40 -14.76
N PRO A 98 12.95 11.11 -16.05
CA PRO A 98 13.54 9.87 -16.55
C PRO A 98 15.01 9.63 -16.16
N CYS A 99 15.72 10.70 -15.76
CA CYS A 99 17.10 10.62 -15.27
C CYS A 99 17.20 10.20 -13.79
N LEU A 100 16.06 10.17 -13.08
CA LEU A 100 15.97 9.75 -11.69
C LEU A 100 15.26 8.41 -11.59
N THR A 101 15.53 7.68 -10.52
CA THR A 101 14.68 6.58 -10.12
C THR A 101 13.38 7.09 -9.47
N ALA A 102 12.35 6.27 -9.43
CA ALA A 102 11.10 6.65 -8.76
C ALA A 102 11.31 6.92 -7.26
N ALA A 103 12.26 6.24 -6.61
CA ALA A 103 12.62 6.51 -5.23
C ALA A 103 13.39 7.83 -5.06
N GLU A 104 14.32 8.15 -5.96
CA GLU A 104 15.05 9.41 -5.93
C GLU A 104 14.14 10.61 -6.13
N ASP A 105 13.22 10.55 -7.09
CA ASP A 105 12.20 11.59 -7.31
C ASP A 105 11.34 11.79 -6.05
N THR A 106 10.91 10.70 -5.42
CA THR A 106 10.15 10.76 -4.16
C THR A 106 10.96 11.41 -3.04
N ARG A 107 12.23 11.02 -2.86
CA ARG A 107 13.10 11.60 -1.82
C ARG A 107 13.37 13.09 -2.05
N GLN A 108 13.58 13.51 -3.31
CA GLN A 108 13.77 14.92 -3.65
C GLN A 108 12.52 15.74 -3.38
N PHE A 109 11.35 15.19 -3.71
CA PHE A 109 10.07 15.82 -3.40
C PHE A 109 9.88 16.01 -1.89
N ASP A 110 10.12 14.98 -1.08
CA ASP A 110 9.96 15.05 0.37
C ASP A 110 10.95 16.03 1.02
N ALA A 111 12.18 16.07 0.53
CA ALA A 111 13.19 17.03 1.02
C ALA A 111 12.77 18.49 0.77
N ALA A 112 12.09 18.75 -0.36
CA ALA A 112 11.56 20.06 -0.69
C ALA A 112 10.23 20.39 0.00
N HIS A 113 9.47 19.37 0.43
CA HIS A 113 8.13 19.48 1.01
C HIS A 113 7.98 18.65 2.29
N PRO A 114 8.71 18.99 3.36
CA PRO A 114 8.66 18.23 4.61
C PRO A 114 7.25 18.23 5.19
N THR A 115 6.83 17.08 5.70
CA THR A 115 5.50 16.91 6.28
C THR A 115 5.39 17.63 7.62
N TYR A 116 4.37 18.46 7.75
CA TYR A 116 3.96 19.06 9.01
C TYR A 116 2.44 19.34 8.99
N ASP A 117 1.67 18.46 9.63
CA ASP A 117 0.22 18.62 9.71
C ASP A 117 -0.14 19.55 10.87
N LYS A 118 -0.85 20.64 10.59
CA LYS A 118 -1.30 21.61 11.59
C LYS A 118 -2.45 21.10 12.45
N ALA A 119 -3.25 20.20 11.92
CA ALA A 119 -4.42 19.63 12.59
C ALA A 119 -4.62 18.19 12.18
N ARG A 120 -4.68 17.29 13.17
CA ARG A 120 -4.97 15.87 12.99
C ARG A 120 -6.41 15.53 13.34
N LEU A 121 -6.97 16.21 14.30
CA LEU A 121 -8.33 16.03 14.78
C LEU A 121 -9.03 17.38 14.90
N LEU A 122 -10.30 17.38 14.53
CA LEU A 122 -11.19 18.53 14.68
C LEU A 122 -12.41 18.09 15.48
N THR A 123 -12.88 18.94 16.38
CA THR A 123 -14.18 18.76 17.04
C THR A 123 -15.20 19.71 16.46
N GLY A 124 -16.43 19.24 16.26
CA GLY A 124 -17.53 20.09 15.79
C GLY A 124 -17.73 21.28 16.70
N GLY A 125 -17.46 22.48 16.19
CA GLY A 125 -17.64 23.75 16.92
C GLY A 125 -16.52 24.16 17.88
N GLN A 126 -15.55 23.31 18.18
CA GLN A 126 -14.45 23.61 19.13
C GLN A 126 -13.08 23.81 18.47
N GLY A 127 -12.97 23.59 17.15
CA GLY A 127 -11.74 23.80 16.42
C GLY A 127 -10.75 22.64 16.47
N ILE A 128 -9.44 22.95 16.45
CA ILE A 128 -8.36 21.97 16.39
C ILE A 128 -8.16 21.34 17.77
N VAL A 129 -8.15 20.00 17.82
CA VAL A 129 -7.79 19.24 19.01
C VAL A 129 -6.28 19.15 19.11
N ASP A 130 -5.74 19.38 20.31
CA ASP A 130 -4.33 19.16 20.62
C ASP A 130 -4.02 17.65 20.57
N GLY A 131 -3.47 17.20 19.44
CA GLY A 131 -3.11 15.78 19.21
C GLY A 131 -1.99 15.28 20.12
N GLY A 132 -1.16 16.17 20.69
CA GLY A 132 -0.13 15.82 21.67
C GLY A 132 -0.73 15.33 23.00
N LYS A 133 -1.97 15.71 23.28
CA LYS A 133 -2.75 15.16 24.40
C LYS A 133 -3.47 13.89 23.97
N LEU A 134 -2.76 12.77 23.99
CA LEU A 134 -3.26 11.48 23.49
C LEU A 134 -4.53 10.96 24.20
N GLY A 135 -4.85 11.47 25.40
CA GLY A 135 -6.05 11.06 26.15
C GLY A 135 -6.01 9.62 26.70
N LEU A 136 -4.84 9.01 26.77
CA LEU A 136 -4.66 7.64 27.24
C LEU A 136 -4.58 7.60 28.78
N ASN A 137 -5.45 6.82 29.42
CA ASN A 137 -5.31 6.48 30.82
C ASN A 137 -4.19 5.45 31.06
N ASN A 138 -3.84 5.18 32.32
CA ASN A 138 -2.74 4.27 32.65
C ASN A 138 -2.97 2.84 32.16
N LYS A 139 -4.21 2.37 32.15
CA LYS A 139 -4.57 1.03 31.69
C LYS A 139 -4.40 0.93 30.16
N SER A 140 -4.84 1.95 29.41
CA SER A 140 -4.60 2.06 27.97
C SER A 140 -3.12 2.02 27.62
N ARG A 141 -2.31 2.83 28.33
CA ARG A 141 -0.85 2.87 28.12
C ARG A 141 -0.22 1.50 28.35
N LYS A 142 -0.60 0.82 29.43
CA LYS A 142 -0.10 -0.52 29.75
C LYS A 142 -0.45 -1.52 28.64
N LEU A 143 -1.72 -1.55 28.20
CA LEU A 143 -2.18 -2.46 27.16
C LEU A 143 -1.49 -2.19 25.80
N LEU A 144 -1.34 -0.91 25.43
CA LEU A 144 -0.59 -0.54 24.21
C LEU A 144 0.88 -0.96 24.29
N THR A 145 1.54 -0.72 25.44
CA THR A 145 2.92 -1.16 25.64
C THR A 145 3.04 -2.68 25.53
N GLN A 146 2.13 -3.43 26.12
CA GLN A 146 2.11 -4.89 26.01
C GLN A 146 1.91 -5.34 24.57
N LEU A 147 1.05 -4.67 23.81
CA LEU A 147 0.81 -4.97 22.41
C LEU A 147 2.07 -4.74 21.54
N ILE A 148 2.72 -3.59 21.73
CA ILE A 148 3.93 -3.23 20.97
C ILE A 148 5.11 -4.15 21.34
N MET A 149 5.29 -4.44 22.62
CA MET A 149 6.42 -5.21 23.13
C MET A 149 6.23 -6.72 23.02
N MET A 150 5.09 -7.19 22.52
CA MET A 150 4.84 -8.62 22.32
C MET A 150 5.85 -9.19 21.34
N PRO A 151 6.51 -10.33 21.63
CA PRO A 151 7.41 -10.98 20.70
C PRO A 151 6.72 -11.40 19.40
N ASP A 152 7.40 -11.30 18.26
CA ASP A 152 6.85 -11.69 16.95
C ASP A 152 6.40 -13.16 16.91
N SER A 153 7.09 -14.03 17.65
CA SER A 153 6.68 -15.44 17.82
C SER A 153 5.30 -15.66 18.46
N GLN A 154 4.72 -14.61 19.04
CA GLN A 154 3.40 -14.66 19.67
C GLN A 154 2.34 -13.86 18.89
N GLU A 155 2.73 -13.24 17.80
CA GLU A 155 1.87 -12.37 17.01
C GLU A 155 0.63 -13.08 16.47
N GLU A 156 0.75 -14.34 16.07
CA GLU A 156 -0.39 -15.14 15.58
C GLU A 156 -1.54 -15.24 16.60
N LYS A 157 -1.25 -15.12 17.90
CA LYS A 157 -2.29 -15.10 18.93
C LYS A 157 -3.25 -13.91 18.82
N LEU A 158 -2.79 -12.84 18.17
CA LEU A 158 -3.57 -11.62 17.98
C LEU A 158 -4.42 -11.64 16.71
N ASP A 159 -4.20 -12.57 15.80
CA ASP A 159 -4.82 -12.58 14.48
C ASP A 159 -6.35 -12.68 14.56
N ASN A 160 -6.84 -13.53 15.46
CA ASN A 160 -8.27 -13.74 15.68
C ASN A 160 -8.85 -12.92 16.85
N ILE A 161 -8.08 -11.96 17.39
CA ILE A 161 -8.52 -11.08 18.47
C ILE A 161 -8.79 -9.71 17.85
N THR A 162 -10.02 -9.22 18.01
CA THR A 162 -10.36 -7.85 17.58
C THR A 162 -9.73 -6.81 18.51
N ILE A 163 -9.55 -5.58 18.00
CA ILE A 163 -9.12 -4.46 18.83
C ILE A 163 -10.09 -4.27 20.00
N ALA A 164 -11.41 -4.42 19.76
CA ALA A 164 -12.42 -4.36 20.81
C ALA A 164 -12.19 -5.41 21.91
N ASP A 165 -11.90 -6.66 21.52
CA ASP A 165 -11.66 -7.74 22.47
C ASP A 165 -10.37 -7.53 23.25
N TYR A 166 -9.33 -7.00 22.62
CA TYR A 166 -8.07 -6.69 23.27
C TYR A 166 -8.20 -5.61 24.35
N PHE A 167 -9.02 -4.58 24.08
CA PHE A 167 -9.28 -3.48 25.00
C PHE A 167 -10.61 -3.63 25.78
N LYS A 168 -11.27 -4.80 25.76
CA LYS A 168 -12.61 -5.03 26.34
C LYS A 168 -12.77 -4.55 27.79
N ASP A 169 -11.71 -4.66 28.58
CA ASP A 169 -11.71 -4.21 29.98
C ASP A 169 -11.32 -2.73 30.14
N ASN A 170 -11.18 -1.99 29.06
CA ASN A 170 -10.79 -0.58 29.05
C ASN A 170 -11.37 0.16 27.85
N THR A 171 -12.69 0.25 27.79
CA THR A 171 -13.43 0.88 26.68
C THR A 171 -13.14 2.37 26.53
N GLU A 172 -12.66 3.05 27.58
CA GLU A 172 -12.20 4.45 27.53
C GLU A 172 -11.06 4.67 26.53
N PHE A 173 -10.35 3.61 26.13
CA PHE A 173 -9.37 3.66 25.05
C PHE A 173 -9.97 4.21 23.76
N PHE A 174 -11.21 3.82 23.43
CA PHE A 174 -11.90 4.22 22.21
C PHE A 174 -12.44 5.67 22.23
N GLU A 175 -12.34 6.35 23.37
CA GLU A 175 -12.67 7.78 23.54
C GLU A 175 -11.42 8.66 23.51
N SER A 176 -10.24 8.06 23.37
CA SER A 176 -8.96 8.77 23.39
C SER A 176 -8.65 9.44 22.05
N ASN A 177 -7.95 10.58 22.10
CA ASN A 177 -7.42 11.21 20.89
C ASN A 177 -6.46 10.28 20.12
N PHE A 178 -5.73 9.43 20.86
CA PHE A 178 -4.89 8.40 20.26
C PHE A 178 -5.71 7.49 19.32
N TRP A 179 -6.81 6.92 19.81
CA TRP A 179 -7.67 6.06 19.00
C TRP A 179 -8.23 6.81 17.80
N PHE A 180 -8.78 8.00 18.00
CA PHE A 180 -9.34 8.79 16.89
C PHE A 180 -8.31 9.12 15.82
N MET A 181 -7.06 9.42 16.18
CA MET A 181 -5.99 9.63 15.20
C MET A 181 -5.70 8.35 14.39
N TRP A 182 -5.66 7.19 15.03
CA TRP A 182 -5.41 5.92 14.36
C TRP A 182 -6.59 5.49 13.50
N GLU A 183 -7.81 5.62 14.00
CA GLU A 183 -9.04 5.32 13.26
C GLU A 183 -9.15 6.17 11.99
N THR A 184 -8.91 7.47 12.10
CA THR A 184 -9.04 8.39 10.96
C THR A 184 -7.89 8.28 9.96
N THR A 185 -6.67 8.01 10.41
CA THR A 185 -5.50 7.92 9.52
C THR A 185 -5.44 6.60 8.76
N PHE A 186 -5.72 5.49 9.43
CA PHE A 186 -5.53 4.14 8.89
C PHE A 186 -6.84 3.38 8.67
N ALA A 187 -7.99 4.04 8.89
CA ALA A 187 -9.32 3.45 8.77
C ALA A 187 -9.54 2.23 9.68
N PHE A 188 -8.85 2.16 10.82
CA PHE A 188 -9.11 1.13 11.81
C PHE A 188 -10.54 1.17 12.29
N ARG A 189 -11.06 0.00 12.63
CA ARG A 189 -12.34 -0.20 13.30
C ARG A 189 -12.12 -1.05 14.54
N THR A 190 -13.01 -0.96 15.49
CA THR A 190 -12.96 -1.79 16.70
C THR A 190 -12.94 -3.29 16.38
N ARG A 191 -13.52 -3.69 15.23
CA ARG A 191 -13.52 -5.06 14.71
C ARG A 191 -12.25 -5.47 13.93
N SER A 192 -11.34 -4.54 13.65
CA SER A 192 -10.06 -4.85 13.02
C SER A 192 -9.21 -5.73 13.94
N SER A 193 -8.30 -6.49 13.36
CA SER A 193 -7.41 -7.36 14.14
C SER A 193 -6.45 -6.57 15.03
N ALA A 194 -6.25 -7.03 16.25
CA ALA A 194 -5.25 -6.47 17.16
C ALA A 194 -3.82 -6.66 16.61
N GLN A 195 -3.58 -7.73 15.84
CA GLN A 195 -2.32 -7.96 15.13
C GLN A 195 -2.05 -6.86 14.10
N GLU A 196 -3.07 -6.49 13.32
CA GLU A 196 -2.94 -5.42 12.33
C GLU A 196 -2.59 -4.09 13.00
N LEU A 197 -3.28 -3.74 14.09
CA LEU A 197 -2.94 -2.54 14.87
C LEU A 197 -1.48 -2.57 15.34
N ARG A 198 -1.00 -3.71 15.87
CA ARG A 198 0.39 -3.89 16.30
C ARG A 198 1.36 -3.64 15.16
N ARG A 199 1.14 -4.25 13.99
CA ARG A 199 1.99 -4.09 12.81
C ARG A 199 2.09 -2.64 12.35
N TYR A 200 0.97 -1.93 12.29
CA TYR A 200 0.97 -0.51 11.95
C TYR A 200 1.70 0.34 12.99
N MET A 201 1.53 0.05 14.29
CA MET A 201 2.30 0.73 15.33
C MET A 201 3.81 0.51 15.16
N HIS A 202 4.25 -0.68 14.81
CA HIS A 202 5.66 -0.96 14.52
C HIS A 202 6.17 -0.19 13.28
N GLN A 203 5.37 -0.11 12.22
CA GLN A 203 5.73 0.67 11.04
C GLN A 203 5.87 2.16 11.32
N MET A 204 5.11 2.69 12.28
CA MET A 204 5.10 4.11 12.63
C MET A 204 5.86 4.40 13.94
N ILE A 205 6.68 3.46 14.41
CA ILE A 205 7.34 3.58 15.74
C ILE A 205 8.23 4.82 15.84
N TYR A 206 8.84 5.24 14.76
CA TYR A 206 9.75 6.39 14.73
C TYR A 206 9.02 7.74 14.75
N GLU A 207 7.74 7.76 14.39
CA GLU A 207 6.90 8.96 14.30
C GLU A 207 6.06 9.18 15.57
N PHE A 208 6.09 8.25 16.53
CA PHE A 208 5.29 8.33 17.76
C PHE A 208 5.52 9.61 18.58
N THR A 209 6.76 10.13 18.57
CA THR A 209 7.12 11.33 19.34
C THR A 209 6.56 12.62 18.75
N GLN A 210 6.14 12.60 17.49
CA GLN A 210 5.60 13.74 16.75
C GLN A 210 4.39 13.33 15.91
N ILE A 211 3.62 12.37 16.40
CA ILE A 211 2.47 11.82 15.71
C ILE A 211 1.36 12.87 15.47
N GLU A 212 1.31 13.89 16.31
CA GLU A 212 0.37 15.00 16.19
C GLU A 212 0.63 15.88 14.95
N HIS A 213 1.84 15.85 14.41
CA HIS A 213 2.22 16.63 13.23
C HIS A 213 2.69 15.76 12.07
N LEU A 214 2.76 14.45 12.23
CA LEU A 214 3.31 13.50 11.25
C LEU A 214 4.72 13.88 10.76
N VAL A 215 5.51 14.55 11.58
CA VAL A 215 6.89 14.87 11.22
C VAL A 215 7.69 13.60 11.01
N GLY A 216 8.43 13.55 9.89
CA GLY A 216 9.18 12.35 9.49
C GLY A 216 8.40 11.36 8.62
N VAL A 217 7.09 11.53 8.49
CA VAL A 217 6.31 10.78 7.50
C VAL A 217 6.59 11.35 6.11
N ASN A 218 7.03 10.51 5.20
CA ASN A 218 7.26 10.82 3.81
C ASN A 218 6.01 10.58 2.98
N ARG A 219 5.93 11.20 1.82
CA ARG A 219 4.76 11.10 0.93
C ARG A 219 5.19 10.91 -0.51
N THR A 220 4.42 10.17 -1.28
CA THR A 220 4.62 10.14 -2.73
C THR A 220 4.24 11.49 -3.35
N ARG A 221 5.01 11.92 -4.35
CA ARG A 221 4.79 13.19 -5.07
C ARG A 221 3.40 13.28 -5.70
N TYR A 222 2.95 12.18 -6.28
CA TYR A 222 1.64 12.03 -6.88
C TYR A 222 0.82 10.99 -6.12
N ASN A 223 -0.36 10.62 -6.63
CA ASN A 223 -1.11 9.50 -6.13
C ASN A 223 -0.35 8.17 -6.31
N GLN A 224 -0.84 7.10 -5.67
CA GLN A 224 -0.17 5.80 -5.68
C GLN A 224 0.03 5.24 -7.09
N TYR A 225 -0.93 5.45 -7.98
CA TYR A 225 -0.83 4.96 -9.34
C TYR A 225 0.35 5.60 -10.09
N GLU A 226 0.43 6.92 -10.06
CA GLU A 226 1.45 7.67 -10.82
C GLU A 226 2.83 7.58 -10.18
N SER A 227 2.90 7.49 -8.85
CA SER A 227 4.20 7.46 -8.16
C SER A 227 4.79 6.06 -8.03
N ILE A 228 3.97 5.01 -8.02
CA ILE A 228 4.41 3.63 -7.78
C ILE A 228 4.11 2.73 -8.97
N MET A 229 2.82 2.64 -9.35
CA MET A 229 2.42 1.63 -10.34
C MET A 229 2.88 1.98 -11.76
N LYS A 230 2.71 3.22 -12.18
CA LYS A 230 3.05 3.66 -13.53
C LYS A 230 4.55 3.54 -13.86
N PRO A 231 5.49 3.91 -12.99
CA PRO A 231 6.90 3.61 -13.17
C PRO A 231 7.19 2.12 -13.43
N LEU A 232 6.56 1.24 -12.64
CA LEU A 232 6.71 -0.21 -12.80
C LEU A 232 6.12 -0.72 -14.13
N ILE A 233 4.93 -0.24 -14.48
CA ILE A 233 4.27 -0.58 -15.75
C ILE A 233 5.16 -0.18 -16.93
N ASN A 234 5.58 1.07 -16.96
CA ASN A 234 6.41 1.60 -18.04
C ASN A 234 7.74 0.82 -18.18
N TYR A 235 8.35 0.47 -17.05
CA TYR A 235 9.56 -0.35 -17.05
C TYR A 235 9.30 -1.75 -17.62
N LEU A 236 8.29 -2.46 -17.14
CA LEU A 236 7.97 -3.82 -17.55
C LEU A 236 7.54 -3.91 -19.03
N GLU A 237 6.78 -2.92 -19.51
CA GLU A 237 6.44 -2.81 -20.93
C GLU A 237 7.68 -2.59 -21.79
N LYS A 238 8.59 -1.71 -21.37
CA LYS A 238 9.86 -1.45 -22.06
C LYS A 238 10.75 -2.70 -22.11
N GLU A 239 10.77 -3.49 -21.04
CA GLU A 239 11.50 -4.77 -21.00
C GLU A 239 10.82 -5.88 -21.81
N GLY A 240 9.63 -5.65 -22.38
CA GLY A 240 8.93 -6.57 -23.25
C GLY A 240 8.08 -7.62 -22.52
N CYS A 241 7.67 -7.36 -21.29
CA CYS A 241 6.71 -8.23 -20.61
C CYS A 241 5.35 -8.24 -21.32
N HIS A 242 4.71 -9.40 -21.34
CA HIS A 242 3.39 -9.56 -21.90
C HIS A 242 2.31 -9.31 -20.87
N ILE A 243 1.45 -8.32 -21.09
CA ILE A 243 0.34 -8.00 -20.20
C ILE A 243 -0.97 -8.27 -20.94
N VAL A 244 -1.71 -9.28 -20.47
CA VAL A 244 -2.96 -9.74 -21.08
C VAL A 244 -4.11 -9.34 -20.18
N LEU A 245 -4.84 -8.32 -20.59
CA LEU A 245 -5.98 -7.77 -19.84
C LEU A 245 -7.29 -8.48 -20.17
N ASN A 246 -8.31 -8.26 -19.34
CA ASN A 246 -9.66 -8.84 -19.46
C ASN A 246 -9.61 -10.38 -19.49
N ARG A 247 -8.76 -10.96 -18.65
CA ARG A 247 -8.62 -12.40 -18.48
C ARG A 247 -8.74 -12.78 -17.04
N ARG A 248 -9.74 -13.58 -16.74
CA ARG A 248 -9.91 -14.20 -15.41
C ARG A 248 -9.25 -15.58 -15.45
N VAL A 249 -8.26 -15.78 -14.60
CA VAL A 249 -7.74 -17.12 -14.33
C VAL A 249 -8.78 -17.84 -13.45
N VAL A 250 -9.35 -18.93 -13.96
CA VAL A 250 -10.41 -19.68 -13.29
C VAL A 250 -9.90 -20.95 -12.62
N ASP A 251 -8.80 -21.50 -13.09
CA ASP A 251 -8.17 -22.68 -12.52
C ASP A 251 -6.69 -22.77 -12.92
N TRP A 252 -5.90 -23.48 -12.13
CA TRP A 252 -4.53 -23.86 -12.47
C TRP A 252 -4.24 -25.25 -11.93
N LYS A 253 -3.41 -26.01 -12.61
CA LYS A 253 -3.00 -27.34 -12.22
C LYS A 253 -1.49 -27.48 -12.31
N PHE A 254 -0.90 -27.94 -11.23
CA PHE A 254 0.49 -28.38 -11.26
C PHE A 254 0.50 -29.83 -11.77
N LYS A 255 1.20 -30.07 -12.86
CA LYS A 255 1.47 -31.42 -13.33
C LYS A 255 2.76 -31.91 -12.69
N ASP A 256 2.79 -33.18 -12.32
CA ASP A 256 3.99 -33.82 -11.75
C ASP A 256 5.24 -33.46 -12.53
N SER A 257 6.37 -33.42 -11.87
CA SER A 257 7.67 -32.81 -12.19
C SER A 257 8.29 -33.03 -13.58
N LYS A 258 7.56 -33.67 -14.50
CA LYS A 258 7.96 -33.91 -15.89
C LYS A 258 7.04 -33.29 -16.95
N MET A 259 5.95 -32.68 -16.57
CA MET A 259 4.97 -32.07 -17.51
C MET A 259 4.82 -30.58 -17.21
N GLN A 260 4.48 -29.82 -18.24
CA GLN A 260 4.25 -28.39 -18.11
C GLN A 260 2.98 -28.13 -17.29
N ASP A 261 3.06 -27.12 -16.42
CA ASP A 261 1.90 -26.61 -15.68
C ASP A 261 0.89 -26.03 -16.65
N GLU A 262 -0.39 -26.24 -16.41
CA GLU A 262 -1.49 -25.69 -17.21
C GLU A 262 -2.21 -24.60 -16.43
N ILE A 263 -2.45 -23.47 -17.09
CA ILE A 263 -3.29 -22.40 -16.58
C ILE A 263 -4.44 -22.20 -17.54
N THR A 264 -5.66 -22.23 -17.01
CA THR A 264 -6.88 -21.94 -17.77
C THR A 264 -7.30 -20.49 -17.54
N VAL A 265 -7.51 -19.75 -18.63
CA VAL A 265 -7.82 -18.31 -18.63
C VAL A 265 -9.18 -18.08 -19.27
#